data_60de9fc95d32f83b5ef3aa82f8031289
#
_entry.id   60de9fc95d32f83b5ef3aa82f8031289
#
_cell.length_a   1.000
_cell.length_b   1.000
_cell.length_c   1.000
_cell.angle_alpha   90.00
_cell.angle_beta   90.00
_cell.angle_gamma   90.00
#
_symmetry.space_group_name_H-M   'P 1'
#
loop_
_entity.id
_entity.type
_entity.pdbx_description
1 polymer ?
#
loop_
_entity_poly.entity_id
_entity_poly.type
_entity_poly.pdbx_seq_one_letter_code
_entity_poly.pdbx_strand_id
1 'polypeptide(L)'
;MTSKAPERIAIPDLQTKIETSKNLMIVDVRTPKEIQESGAVPDAVHVPIDNIEERIGDFPKAADIAFYCGGGGRASRAAQKLWDAGHRTVSFFGLRDWKRRNLPTVKAAKPLK
;
A
#
# COMPACT_ATOMS: atom_id res chain seq x y z
N MET A 1 -18.75 -7.44 10.28
CA MET A 1 -17.89 -7.32 11.47
C MET A 1 -16.82 -6.28 11.25
N THR A 2 -16.53 -5.50 12.28
CA THR A 2 -15.49 -4.49 12.21
C THR A 2 -14.13 -5.13 12.44
N SER A 3 -13.17 -4.89 11.54
CA SER A 3 -11.80 -5.36 11.75
C SER A 3 -11.20 -4.69 12.99
N LYS A 4 -10.42 -5.45 13.76
CA LYS A 4 -9.70 -4.96 14.93
C LYS A 4 -8.25 -4.60 14.61
N ALA A 5 -7.83 -4.80 13.37
CA ALA A 5 -6.50 -4.53 12.86
C ALA A 5 -6.53 -4.54 11.34
N PRO A 6 -5.51 -3.98 10.69
CA PRO A 6 -5.40 -4.08 9.24
C PRO A 6 -5.31 -5.53 8.80
N GLU A 7 -5.89 -5.84 7.65
CA GLU A 7 -5.90 -7.18 7.09
C GLU A 7 -5.18 -7.21 5.74
N ARG A 8 -4.65 -8.39 5.39
CA ARG A 8 -4.12 -8.61 4.06
C ARG A 8 -5.29 -8.61 3.07
N ILE A 9 -5.18 -7.79 2.03
CA ILE A 9 -6.20 -7.73 0.99
C ILE A 9 -5.82 -8.71 -0.13
N ALA A 10 -6.80 -9.51 -0.57
CA ALA A 10 -6.62 -10.37 -1.73
C ALA A 10 -6.56 -9.52 -3.01
N ILE A 11 -5.77 -9.95 -3.97
CA ILE A 11 -5.59 -9.18 -5.21
C ILE A 11 -6.90 -8.93 -5.95
N PRO A 12 -7.84 -9.90 -6.08
CA PRO A 12 -9.13 -9.60 -6.72
C PRO A 12 -9.91 -8.47 -6.02
N ASP A 13 -9.87 -8.43 -4.70
CA ASP A 13 -10.54 -7.37 -3.94
C ASP A 13 -9.84 -6.03 -4.14
N LEU A 14 -8.51 -6.03 -4.22
CA LEU A 14 -7.74 -4.83 -4.53
C LEU A 14 -8.07 -4.32 -5.94
N GLN A 15 -8.19 -5.21 -6.92
CA GLN A 15 -8.56 -4.84 -8.28
C GLN A 15 -9.94 -4.19 -8.32
N THR A 16 -10.90 -4.73 -7.55
CA THR A 16 -12.22 -4.13 -7.42
C THR A 16 -12.12 -2.69 -6.86
N LYS A 17 -11.30 -2.49 -5.84
CA LYS A 17 -11.09 -1.16 -5.28
C LYS A 17 -10.44 -0.20 -6.28
N ILE A 18 -9.48 -0.68 -7.07
CA ILE A 18 -8.85 0.13 -8.11
C ILE A 18 -9.90 0.63 -9.11
N GLU A 19 -10.86 -0.21 -9.45
CA GLU A 19 -11.91 0.14 -10.42
C GLU A 19 -13.01 1.02 -9.84
N THR A 20 -13.35 0.87 -8.57
CA THR A 20 -14.55 1.46 -7.98
C THR A 20 -14.30 2.53 -6.92
N SER A 21 -13.16 2.49 -6.22
CA SER A 21 -12.88 3.43 -5.15
C SER A 21 -12.35 4.75 -5.69
N LYS A 22 -12.93 5.85 -5.25
CA LYS A 22 -12.51 7.20 -5.67
C LYS A 22 -11.40 7.76 -4.80
N ASN A 23 -11.14 7.14 -3.66
CA ASN A 23 -10.15 7.64 -2.70
C ASN A 23 -9.13 6.58 -2.31
N LEU A 24 -8.89 5.62 -3.20
CA LEU A 24 -7.87 4.59 -2.97
C LEU A 24 -6.48 5.18 -3.13
N MET A 25 -5.62 4.81 -2.18
CA MET A 25 -4.22 5.16 -2.18
C MET A 25 -3.42 3.87 -2.05
N ILE A 26 -2.60 3.56 -3.04
CA ILE A 26 -1.69 2.40 -2.99
C ILE A 26 -0.30 2.93 -2.65
N VAL A 27 0.32 2.39 -1.61
CA VAL A 27 1.57 2.91 -1.06
C VAL A 27 2.65 1.83 -1.06
N ASP A 28 3.72 2.08 -1.79
CA ASP A 28 4.91 1.23 -1.81
C ASP A 28 5.82 1.62 -0.66
N VAL A 29 6.10 0.69 0.24
CA VAL A 29 6.96 0.97 1.41
C VAL A 29 8.36 0.37 1.27
N ARG A 30 8.71 -0.09 0.06
CA ARG A 30 10.02 -0.67 -0.22
C ARG A 30 11.10 0.41 -0.42
N THR A 31 12.34 -0.02 -0.56
CA THR A 31 13.44 0.88 -0.86
C THR A 31 13.39 1.33 -2.32
N PRO A 32 14.01 2.49 -2.66
CA PRO A 32 14.13 2.91 -4.06
C PRO A 32 14.80 1.86 -4.95
N LYS A 33 15.78 1.16 -4.42
CA LYS A 33 16.48 0.11 -5.16
C LYS A 33 15.56 -1.04 -5.56
N GLU A 34 14.69 -1.47 -4.63
CA GLU A 34 13.72 -2.53 -4.94
C GLU A 34 12.76 -2.11 -6.04
N ILE A 35 12.29 -0.86 -6.01
CA ILE A 35 11.41 -0.33 -7.06
C ILE A 35 12.13 -0.32 -8.40
N GLN A 36 13.37 0.13 -8.41
CA GLN A 36 14.18 0.17 -9.63
C GLN A 36 14.36 -1.22 -10.23
N GLU A 37 14.56 -2.24 -9.39
CA GLU A 37 14.80 -3.60 -9.83
C GLU A 37 13.55 -4.34 -10.29
N SER A 38 12.42 -4.13 -9.63
CA SER A 38 11.22 -4.95 -9.85
C SER A 38 9.98 -4.17 -10.24
N GLY A 39 10.06 -2.85 -10.35
CA GLY A 39 8.93 -2.02 -10.73
C GLY A 39 7.97 -1.76 -9.59
N ALA A 40 6.90 -1.03 -9.87
CA ALA A 40 5.89 -0.63 -8.91
C ALA A 40 4.49 -0.90 -9.46
N VAL A 41 3.52 -1.05 -8.56
CA VAL A 41 2.11 -1.10 -8.95
C VAL A 41 1.74 0.24 -9.59
N PRO A 42 0.99 0.25 -10.71
CA PRO A 42 0.60 1.50 -11.36
C PRO A 42 -0.10 2.45 -10.38
N ASP A 43 0.23 3.72 -10.46
CA ASP A 43 -0.29 4.81 -9.63
C ASP A 43 0.06 4.75 -8.15
N ALA A 44 0.92 3.83 -7.74
CA ALA A 44 1.38 3.78 -6.36
C ALA A 44 2.20 5.02 -6.00
N VAL A 45 2.07 5.46 -4.76
CA VAL A 45 2.96 6.46 -4.18
C VAL A 45 4.03 5.76 -3.34
N HIS A 46 5.19 6.38 -3.21
CA HIS A 46 6.32 5.79 -2.50
C HIS A 46 6.57 6.49 -1.18
N VAL A 47 6.46 5.73 -0.09
CA VAL A 47 6.88 6.16 1.24
C VAL A 47 7.62 4.98 1.88
N PRO A 48 8.95 5.00 1.91
CA PRO A 48 9.72 3.90 2.51
C PRO A 48 9.28 3.65 3.96
N ILE A 49 9.35 2.40 4.39
CA ILE A 49 8.89 2.01 5.74
C ILE A 49 9.51 2.88 6.85
N ASP A 50 10.77 3.25 6.70
CA ASP A 50 11.48 4.06 7.70
C ASP A 50 10.93 5.48 7.83
N ASN A 51 10.19 5.95 6.83
CA ASN A 51 9.61 7.29 6.81
C ASN A 51 8.12 7.33 7.16
N ILE A 52 7.49 6.18 7.38
CA ILE A 52 6.04 6.13 7.61
C ILE A 52 5.63 6.95 8.84
N GLU A 53 6.34 6.79 9.97
CA GLU A 53 5.93 7.48 11.20
C GLU A 53 5.93 9.00 11.04
N GLU A 54 6.96 9.56 10.41
CA GLU A 54 7.04 11.01 10.21
C GLU A 54 6.05 11.52 9.16
N ARG A 55 5.50 10.64 8.33
CA ARG A 55 4.58 10.99 7.26
C ARG A 55 3.12 10.65 7.56
N ILE A 56 2.81 10.13 8.77
CA ILE A 56 1.43 9.74 9.12
C ILE A 56 0.43 10.88 8.88
N GLY A 57 0.79 12.10 9.23
CA GLY A 57 -0.08 13.26 9.05
C GLY A 57 -0.37 13.61 7.59
N ASP A 58 0.40 13.09 6.65
CA ASP A 58 0.20 13.33 5.22
C ASP A 58 -0.82 12.38 4.59
N PHE A 59 -1.27 11.37 5.34
CA PHE A 59 -2.27 10.41 4.83
C PHE A 59 -3.66 10.85 5.26
N PRO A 60 -4.57 11.11 4.29
CA PRO A 60 -5.94 11.50 4.65
C PRO A 60 -6.65 10.37 5.38
N LYS A 61 -7.32 10.68 6.48
CA LYS A 61 -8.03 9.67 7.27
C LYS A 61 -9.21 9.05 6.54
N ALA A 62 -9.79 9.78 5.60
CA ALA A 62 -10.89 9.26 4.79
C ALA A 62 -10.42 8.39 3.62
N ALA A 63 -9.12 8.35 3.33
CA ALA A 63 -8.60 7.55 2.24
C ALA A 63 -8.66 6.06 2.57
N ASP A 64 -8.89 5.26 1.53
CA ASP A 64 -8.75 3.81 1.58
C ASP A 64 -7.31 3.50 1.19
N ILE A 65 -6.50 3.01 2.11
CA ILE A 65 -5.06 2.91 1.90
C ILE A 65 -4.63 1.44 1.88
N ALA A 66 -3.94 1.05 0.81
CA ALA A 66 -3.37 -0.28 0.67
C ALA A 66 -1.85 -0.17 0.58
N PHE A 67 -1.15 -0.62 1.61
CA PHE A 67 0.31 -0.67 1.62
C PHE A 67 0.81 -1.94 0.96
N TYR A 68 1.97 -1.88 0.31
CA TYR A 68 2.60 -3.11 -0.14
C TYR A 68 4.12 -3.05 -0.05
N CYS A 69 4.71 -4.24 0.06
CA CYS A 69 6.14 -4.46 -0.05
C CYS A 69 6.35 -5.73 -0.89
N GLY A 70 7.47 -6.40 -0.79
CA GLY A 70 7.69 -7.64 -1.54
C GLY A 70 6.72 -8.75 -1.16
N GLY A 71 6.68 -9.12 0.11
CA GLY A 71 5.83 -10.21 0.62
C GLY A 71 4.70 -9.79 1.55
N GLY A 72 4.69 -8.56 2.01
CA GLY A 72 3.64 -8.03 2.88
C GLY A 72 4.05 -7.73 4.32
N GLY A 73 5.21 -8.18 4.78
CA GLY A 73 5.63 -8.00 6.18
C GLY A 73 5.84 -6.53 6.57
N ARG A 74 6.64 -5.79 5.81
CA ARG A 74 6.86 -4.35 6.04
C ARG A 74 5.56 -3.57 5.86
N ALA A 75 4.77 -3.94 4.85
CA ALA A 75 3.49 -3.32 4.57
C ALA A 75 2.50 -3.49 5.72
N SER A 76 2.48 -4.67 6.32
CA SER A 76 1.66 -4.96 7.50
C SER A 76 2.02 -4.03 8.66
N ARG A 77 3.32 -3.80 8.89
CA ARG A 77 3.77 -2.89 9.95
C ARG A 77 3.39 -1.44 9.65
N ALA A 78 3.50 -1.01 8.40
CA ALA A 78 3.08 0.34 8.00
C ALA A 78 1.58 0.53 8.22
N ALA A 79 0.77 -0.45 7.80
CA ALA A 79 -0.67 -0.43 7.99
C ALA A 79 -1.03 -0.34 9.47
N GLN A 80 -0.33 -1.10 10.32
CA GLN A 80 -0.58 -1.07 11.77
C GLN A 80 -0.28 0.31 12.37
N LYS A 81 0.78 0.97 11.92
CA LYS A 81 1.12 2.33 12.38
C LYS A 81 0.00 3.33 12.07
N LEU A 82 -0.58 3.24 10.88
CA LEU A 82 -1.70 4.10 10.54
C LEU A 82 -2.97 3.74 11.31
N TRP A 83 -3.22 2.47 11.49
CA TRP A 83 -4.35 2.02 12.32
C TRP A 83 -4.24 2.59 13.73
N ASP A 84 -3.06 2.50 14.34
CA ASP A 84 -2.82 3.02 15.68
C ASP A 84 -3.00 4.54 15.74
N ALA A 85 -2.82 5.24 14.62
CA ALA A 85 -3.02 6.68 14.52
C ALA A 85 -4.45 7.07 14.16
N GLY A 86 -5.37 6.10 14.07
CA GLY A 86 -6.80 6.38 13.86
C GLY A 86 -7.33 6.10 12.46
N HIS A 87 -6.50 5.62 11.54
CA HIS A 87 -6.98 5.23 10.20
C HIS A 87 -7.69 3.88 10.29
N ARG A 88 -8.88 3.77 9.71
CA ARG A 88 -9.71 2.56 9.83
C ARG A 88 -9.94 1.83 8.51
N THR A 89 -9.51 2.40 7.39
CA THR A 89 -9.59 1.76 6.06
C THR A 89 -8.17 1.54 5.53
N VAL A 90 -7.45 0.64 6.17
CA VAL A 90 -6.07 0.31 5.78
C VAL A 90 -5.93 -1.20 5.60
N SER A 91 -5.20 -1.57 4.57
CA SER A 91 -4.92 -2.96 4.23
C SER A 91 -3.49 -3.08 3.72
N PHE A 92 -3.05 -4.31 3.44
CA PHE A 92 -1.71 -4.54 2.91
C PHE A 92 -1.68 -5.76 2.00
N PHE A 93 -0.69 -5.82 1.13
CA PHE A 93 -0.48 -6.96 0.24
C PHE A 93 1.00 -7.06 -0.15
N GLY A 94 1.34 -8.07 -0.91
CA GLY A 94 2.69 -8.26 -1.44
C GLY A 94 2.73 -8.06 -2.94
N LEU A 95 3.79 -7.42 -3.44
CA LEU A 95 4.02 -7.30 -4.88
C LEU A 95 4.11 -8.69 -5.53
N ARG A 96 4.61 -9.67 -4.77
CA ARG A 96 4.70 -11.05 -5.21
C ARG A 96 3.34 -11.61 -5.63
N ASP A 97 2.30 -11.32 -4.84
CA ASP A 97 0.94 -11.77 -5.16
C ASP A 97 0.38 -11.04 -6.39
N TRP A 98 0.68 -9.76 -6.51
CA TRP A 98 0.31 -8.96 -7.68
C TRP A 98 0.92 -9.56 -8.96
N LYS A 99 2.21 -9.86 -8.93
CA LYS A 99 2.92 -10.41 -10.08
C LYS A 99 2.48 -11.83 -10.45
N ARG A 100 2.09 -12.64 -9.46
CA ARG A 100 1.57 -13.98 -9.72
C ARG A 100 0.33 -13.99 -10.57
N ARG A 101 -0.41 -12.89 -10.58
CA ARG A 101 -1.61 -12.74 -11.41
C ARG A 101 -1.32 -12.05 -12.73
N ASN A 102 -0.05 -11.92 -13.08
CA ASN A 102 0.41 -11.30 -14.34
C ASN A 102 -0.09 -9.87 -14.52
N LEU A 103 -0.26 -9.14 -13.42
CA LEU A 103 -0.69 -7.75 -13.48
C LEU A 103 0.48 -6.82 -13.79
N PRO A 104 0.21 -5.69 -14.45
CA PRO A 104 1.29 -4.82 -14.93
C PRO A 104 2.02 -4.10 -13.81
N THR A 105 3.28 -3.75 -14.07
CA THR A 105 4.05 -2.86 -13.21
C THR A 105 4.56 -1.70 -14.05
N VAL A 106 4.92 -0.61 -13.39
CA VAL A 106 5.53 0.57 -13.99
C VAL A 106 6.92 0.78 -13.39
N LYS A 107 7.74 1.63 -14.02
CA LYS A 107 9.15 1.79 -13.65
C LYS A 107 9.35 2.52 -12.33
N ALA A 108 8.41 3.37 -11.94
CA ALA A 108 8.56 4.22 -10.77
C ALA A 108 7.24 4.45 -10.06
N ALA A 109 7.30 4.65 -8.76
CA ALA A 109 6.17 5.10 -7.96
C ALA A 109 6.23 6.63 -7.85
N LYS A 110 5.09 7.25 -7.59
CA LYS A 110 4.96 8.71 -7.45
C LYS A 110 5.33 9.14 -6.03
N PRO A 111 5.83 10.35 -5.83
CA PRO A 111 6.02 10.84 -4.47
C PRO A 111 4.68 11.14 -3.81
N LEU A 112 4.61 10.94 -2.49
CA LEU A 112 3.48 11.41 -1.70
C LEU A 112 3.65 12.92 -1.48
N LYS A 113 2.63 13.68 -1.81
CA LYS A 113 2.66 15.15 -1.64
C LYS A 113 2.33 15.57 -0.22
#